data_2061caf0a532ada280d6972a9a37c4be
#
_entry.id   2061caf0a532ada280d6972a9a37c4be
#
_cell.length_a   1.000
_cell.length_b   1.000
_cell.length_c   1.000
_cell.angle_alpha   90.00
_cell.angle_beta   90.00
_cell.angle_gamma   90.00
#
_symmetry.space_group_name_H-M   'P 1'
#
loop_
_entity.id
_entity.type
_entity.pdbx_description
1 polymer ?
#
loop_
_entity_poly.entity_id
_entity_poly.type
_entity_poly.pdbx_seq_one_letter_code
_entity_poly.pdbx_strand_id
1 'polypeptide(L)'
;MEEKKVLLSVKDLEVEFRVRGRILTAIRGISLDIYENESIAIVGESAAGKSVFTKTFAGMLDDNGYVSNGSIVFNDPELAETTVPNTPEVKARIRSIHAKLNAASRYENGAAIYRRINELKQDRIRRSSLSEAEAEQLDTRIEDLRFRRAETYNLKLTIDPSKEKERLKELSHSIKKMDEELKQLEDERKKTIAAHKQAMRNDAAYNTRFKTEMAQLTAQYREACAQPVSADKIARNEIIAKEIYLSVGRYNVAKRIKAINDLVKVVRSAMKNGLDLNDDATRTDVFDDVAFRVRFLDENEERIHGTCVINLAKLKYAKDWTRIRGRRIATVFQDPMTSLNPIITIGKQISSIIM
;
A
#
# COMPACT_ATOMS: atom_id res chain seq x y z
N MET A 1 24.60 -8.83 26.60
CA MET A 1 24.69 -8.24 25.24
C MET A 1 23.63 -7.17 25.20
N GLU A 2 24.02 -5.91 24.98
CA GLU A 2 23.04 -4.85 24.77
C GLU A 2 22.19 -5.20 23.54
N GLU A 3 20.91 -5.13 23.68
CA GLU A 3 19.95 -5.37 22.59
C GLU A 3 20.13 -4.24 21.57
N LYS A 4 20.63 -4.58 20.38
CA LYS A 4 20.85 -3.59 19.32
C LYS A 4 19.50 -3.02 18.90
N LYS A 5 19.35 -1.70 19.02
CA LYS A 5 18.12 -1.02 18.68
C LYS A 5 17.99 -0.83 17.17
N VAL A 6 16.86 -1.26 16.60
CA VAL A 6 16.56 -1.08 15.17
C VAL A 6 16.23 0.39 14.91
N LEU A 7 17.03 1.04 14.05
CA LEU A 7 16.83 2.42 13.61
C LEU A 7 15.89 2.49 12.42
N LEU A 8 16.04 1.60 11.44
CA LEU A 8 15.21 1.53 10.24
C LEU A 8 14.86 0.08 9.96
N SER A 9 13.56 -0.21 9.85
CA SER A 9 13.05 -1.54 9.47
C SER A 9 12.36 -1.46 8.12
N VAL A 10 12.84 -2.23 7.16
CA VAL A 10 12.26 -2.37 5.82
C VAL A 10 11.62 -3.73 5.71
N LYS A 11 10.35 -3.80 5.29
CA LYS A 11 9.61 -5.05 5.12
C LYS A 11 8.95 -5.10 3.75
N ASP A 12 9.23 -6.15 3.00
CA ASP A 12 8.63 -6.50 1.70
C ASP A 12 8.54 -5.30 0.74
N LEU A 13 9.62 -4.49 0.71
CA LEU A 13 9.66 -3.26 -0.07
C LEU A 13 9.67 -3.56 -1.56
N GLU A 14 8.66 -3.05 -2.26
CA GLU A 14 8.59 -3.03 -3.72
C GLU A 14 8.53 -1.59 -4.22
N VAL A 15 9.34 -1.29 -5.23
CA VAL A 15 9.37 0.02 -5.88
C VAL A 15 9.16 -0.12 -7.37
N GLU A 16 8.22 0.63 -7.88
CA GLU A 16 7.81 0.61 -9.28
C GLU A 16 7.93 2.00 -9.92
N PHE A 17 8.19 2.00 -11.22
CA PHE A 17 8.23 3.20 -12.06
C PHE A 17 7.19 3.10 -13.18
N ARG A 18 6.45 4.17 -13.41
CA ARG A 18 5.56 4.30 -14.58
C ARG A 18 6.32 4.91 -15.76
N VAL A 19 6.63 4.09 -16.76
CA VAL A 19 7.37 4.52 -17.95
C VAL A 19 6.52 4.28 -19.19
N ARG A 20 6.10 5.34 -19.88
CA ARG A 20 5.33 5.27 -21.13
C ARG A 20 4.13 4.30 -21.08
N GLY A 21 3.36 4.35 -19.98
CA GLY A 21 2.18 3.49 -19.78
C GLY A 21 2.47 2.05 -19.34
N ARG A 22 3.73 1.71 -19.06
CA ARG A 22 4.16 0.44 -18.48
C ARG A 22 4.62 0.60 -17.05
N ILE A 23 4.50 -0.44 -16.27
CA ILE A 23 5.05 -0.54 -14.92
C ILE A 23 6.36 -1.31 -15.00
N LEU A 24 7.41 -0.73 -14.44
CA LEU A 24 8.74 -1.34 -14.32
C LEU A 24 9.05 -1.50 -12.84
N THR A 25 9.16 -2.73 -12.37
CA THR A 25 9.52 -3.04 -10.98
C THR A 25 11.03 -2.98 -10.82
N ALA A 26 11.51 -2.02 -10.05
CA ALA A 26 12.93 -1.82 -9.78
C ALA A 26 13.40 -2.52 -8.50
N ILE A 27 12.51 -2.70 -7.52
CA ILE A 27 12.76 -3.44 -6.27
C ILE A 27 11.62 -4.42 -6.07
N ARG A 28 11.96 -5.68 -5.73
CA ARG A 28 11.04 -6.81 -5.70
C ARG A 28 11.08 -7.53 -4.35
N GLY A 29 10.46 -6.92 -3.30
CA GLY A 29 10.31 -7.56 -2.00
C GLY A 29 11.61 -7.64 -1.19
N ILE A 30 12.21 -6.48 -0.85
CA ILE A 30 13.39 -6.44 0.02
C ILE A 30 12.96 -6.25 1.46
N SER A 31 13.51 -7.07 2.38
CA SER A 31 13.34 -6.94 3.83
C SER A 31 14.70 -6.91 4.49
N LEU A 32 14.94 -5.90 5.36
CA LEU A 32 16.15 -5.80 6.19
C LEU A 32 15.93 -4.81 7.35
N ASP A 33 16.66 -5.00 8.43
CA ASP A 33 16.75 -4.08 9.55
C ASP A 33 18.12 -3.42 9.59
N ILE A 34 18.14 -2.12 9.84
CA ILE A 34 19.34 -1.31 10.06
C ILE A 34 19.36 -0.89 11.53
N TYR A 35 20.46 -1.22 12.23
CA TYR A 35 20.60 -0.94 13.65
C TYR A 35 21.31 0.40 13.90
N GLU A 36 21.13 0.96 15.10
CA GLU A 36 21.90 2.12 15.54
C GLU A 36 23.41 1.82 15.50
N ASN A 37 24.20 2.79 15.05
CA ASN A 37 25.67 2.70 14.93
C ASN A 37 26.15 1.56 13.99
N GLU A 38 25.38 1.18 12.99
CA GLU A 38 25.74 0.19 12.00
C GLU A 38 26.15 0.84 10.68
N SER A 39 27.12 0.25 10.00
CA SER A 39 27.52 0.60 8.63
C SER A 39 27.13 -0.53 7.69
N ILE A 40 26.29 -0.26 6.70
CA ILE A 40 25.82 -1.24 5.72
C ILE A 40 26.36 -0.89 4.35
N ALA A 41 26.93 -1.89 3.64
CA ALA A 41 27.33 -1.78 2.26
C ALA A 41 26.33 -2.54 1.36
N ILE A 42 25.75 -1.84 0.37
CA ILE A 42 24.87 -2.43 -0.64
C ILE A 42 25.67 -2.67 -1.90
N VAL A 43 25.91 -3.94 -2.21
CA VAL A 43 26.69 -4.37 -3.39
C VAL A 43 25.79 -5.06 -4.41
N GLY A 44 26.16 -5.03 -5.68
CA GLY A 44 25.42 -5.66 -6.78
C GLY A 44 25.81 -5.06 -8.12
N GLU A 45 25.33 -5.64 -9.20
CA GLU A 45 25.60 -5.19 -10.56
C GLU A 45 25.05 -3.78 -10.86
N SER A 46 25.53 -3.17 -11.95
CA SER A 46 24.96 -1.92 -12.45
C SER A 46 23.48 -2.13 -12.78
N ALA A 47 22.64 -1.13 -12.49
CA ALA A 47 21.18 -1.19 -12.65
C ALA A 47 20.41 -2.18 -11.73
N ALA A 48 21.06 -2.83 -10.76
CA ALA A 48 20.40 -3.73 -9.79
C ALA A 48 19.51 -3.04 -8.75
N GLY A 49 19.13 -1.77 -8.95
CA GLY A 49 18.23 -1.06 -8.04
C GLY A 49 18.87 -0.41 -6.80
N LYS A 50 20.20 -0.53 -6.59
CA LYS A 50 20.89 0.00 -5.40
C LYS A 50 20.58 1.48 -5.09
N SER A 51 20.72 2.32 -6.11
CA SER A 51 20.44 3.77 -5.98
C SER A 51 18.94 4.06 -5.79
N VAL A 52 18.06 3.23 -6.35
CA VAL A 52 16.62 3.33 -6.13
C VAL A 52 16.30 3.03 -4.67
N PHE A 53 16.91 1.99 -4.12
CA PHE A 53 16.72 1.59 -2.72
C PHE A 53 17.11 2.72 -1.76
N THR A 54 18.31 3.30 -1.90
CA THR A 54 18.77 4.41 -1.04
C THR A 54 17.96 5.68 -1.25
N LYS A 55 17.58 6.02 -2.49
CA LYS A 55 16.70 7.16 -2.81
C LYS A 55 15.32 7.02 -2.17
N THR A 56 14.81 5.79 -2.01
CA THR A 56 13.50 5.55 -1.40
C THR A 56 13.47 6.02 0.07
N PHE A 57 14.53 5.77 0.85
CA PHE A 57 14.60 6.23 2.24
C PHE A 57 14.67 7.74 2.37
N ALA A 58 15.32 8.38 1.43
CA ALA A 58 15.45 9.85 1.39
C ALA A 58 14.21 10.52 0.76
N GLY A 59 13.24 9.75 0.26
CA GLY A 59 12.09 10.28 -0.48
C GLY A 59 12.48 11.00 -1.76
N MET A 60 13.55 10.55 -2.42
CA MET A 60 14.14 11.14 -3.61
C MET A 60 13.90 10.27 -4.86
N LEU A 61 12.83 9.49 -4.87
CA LEU A 61 12.38 8.82 -6.08
C LEU A 61 11.98 9.88 -7.12
N ASP A 62 12.21 9.57 -8.38
CA ASP A 62 11.76 10.40 -9.50
C ASP A 62 10.21 10.44 -9.51
N ASP A 63 9.60 11.45 -10.11
CA ASP A 63 8.15 11.71 -10.07
C ASP A 63 7.29 10.54 -10.58
N ASN A 64 7.85 9.68 -11.41
CA ASN A 64 7.20 8.49 -11.94
C ASN A 64 7.44 7.22 -11.09
N GLY A 65 8.27 7.32 -10.02
CA GLY A 65 8.58 6.22 -9.09
C GLY A 65 7.71 6.28 -7.83
N TYR A 66 7.29 5.12 -7.35
CA TYR A 66 6.49 5.00 -6.14
C TYR A 66 6.72 3.67 -5.44
N VAL A 67 6.49 3.63 -4.13
CA VAL A 67 6.45 2.38 -3.37
C VAL A 67 5.10 1.72 -3.65
N SER A 68 5.13 0.54 -4.27
CA SER A 68 3.93 -0.25 -4.60
C SER A 68 3.51 -1.16 -3.46
N ASN A 69 4.46 -1.71 -2.72
CA ASN A 69 4.22 -2.59 -1.57
C ASN A 69 5.28 -2.39 -0.48
N GLY A 70 4.97 -2.86 0.72
CA GLY A 70 5.87 -2.88 1.86
C GLY A 70 5.88 -1.61 2.70
N SER A 71 6.75 -1.63 3.72
CA SER A 71 6.90 -0.56 4.68
C SER A 71 8.37 -0.22 4.96
N ILE A 72 8.62 1.03 5.34
CA ILE A 72 9.92 1.54 5.80
C ILE A 72 9.67 2.27 7.12
N VAL A 73 9.83 1.56 8.22
CA VAL A 73 9.62 2.11 9.56
C VAL A 73 10.91 2.75 10.05
N PHE A 74 10.85 4.03 10.37
CA PHE A 74 11.95 4.81 10.92
C PHE A 74 11.71 5.10 12.39
N ASN A 75 12.58 4.59 13.25
CA ASN A 75 12.50 4.69 14.70
C ASN A 75 13.43 5.81 15.20
N ASP A 76 12.94 7.06 15.23
CA ASP A 76 13.66 8.20 15.76
C ASP A 76 13.04 8.64 17.11
N PRO A 77 13.76 8.61 18.23
CA PRO A 77 13.21 8.91 19.56
C PRO A 77 12.64 10.33 19.67
N GLU A 78 13.30 11.32 19.07
CA GLU A 78 12.86 12.72 19.16
C GLU A 78 11.63 13.01 18.27
N LEU A 79 11.52 12.33 17.11
CA LEU A 79 10.35 12.42 16.25
C LEU A 79 9.21 11.55 16.75
N ALA A 80 9.53 10.53 17.55
CA ALA A 80 8.54 9.60 18.08
C ALA A 80 7.65 10.24 19.14
N GLU A 81 8.15 11.16 19.94
CA GLU A 81 7.35 11.79 20.99
C GLU A 81 6.25 12.68 20.38
N THR A 82 5.02 12.38 20.70
CA THR A 82 3.86 13.12 20.24
C THR A 82 2.95 13.48 21.41
N THR A 83 2.79 14.78 21.66
CA THR A 83 1.95 15.30 22.72
C THR A 83 0.92 16.24 22.15
N VAL A 84 -0.34 16.11 22.58
CA VAL A 84 -1.45 16.98 22.19
C VAL A 84 -2.12 17.53 23.44
N PRO A 85 -2.46 18.85 23.50
CA PRO A 85 -3.20 19.41 24.62
C PRO A 85 -4.56 18.70 24.82
N ASN A 86 -4.90 18.40 26.08
CA ASN A 86 -6.13 17.68 26.44
C ASN A 86 -7.31 18.66 26.62
N THR A 87 -7.61 19.45 25.59
CA THR A 87 -8.66 20.47 25.61
C THR A 87 -10.06 19.85 25.49
N PRO A 88 -11.13 20.59 25.90
CA PRO A 88 -12.51 20.13 25.74
C PRO A 88 -12.85 19.75 24.29
N GLU A 89 -12.34 20.49 23.29
CA GLU A 89 -12.56 20.22 21.87
C GLU A 89 -11.87 18.91 21.44
N VAL A 90 -10.65 18.65 21.93
CA VAL A 90 -9.92 17.40 21.67
C VAL A 90 -10.69 16.22 22.26
N LYS A 91 -11.09 16.33 23.53
CA LYS A 91 -11.94 15.32 24.22
C LYS A 91 -13.24 15.05 23.46
N ALA A 92 -13.92 16.10 22.98
CA ALA A 92 -15.14 15.95 22.21
C ALA A 92 -14.91 15.19 20.89
N ARG A 93 -13.80 15.46 20.19
CA ARG A 93 -13.45 14.75 18.95
C ARG A 93 -13.09 13.30 19.20
N ILE A 94 -12.29 13.01 20.22
CA ILE A 94 -11.94 11.62 20.60
C ILE A 94 -13.22 10.86 20.97
N ARG A 95 -14.13 11.44 21.76
CA ARG A 95 -15.45 10.85 22.07
C ARG A 95 -16.26 10.55 20.81
N SER A 96 -16.24 11.45 19.83
CA SER A 96 -16.92 11.22 18.55
C SER A 96 -16.34 10.04 17.77
N ILE A 97 -15.00 9.90 17.74
CA ILE A 97 -14.32 8.76 17.12
C ILE A 97 -14.67 7.47 17.89
N HIS A 98 -14.56 7.49 19.22
CA HIS A 98 -14.90 6.37 20.10
C HIS A 98 -16.34 5.88 19.87
N ALA A 99 -17.31 6.78 19.80
CA ALA A 99 -18.69 6.42 19.50
C ALA A 99 -18.85 5.71 18.15
N LYS A 100 -18.13 6.17 17.10
CA LYS A 100 -18.13 5.51 15.77
C LYS A 100 -17.52 4.11 15.83
N LEU A 101 -16.45 3.93 16.59
CA LEU A 101 -15.79 2.63 16.77
C LEU A 101 -16.68 1.67 17.55
N ASN A 102 -17.31 2.13 18.64
CA ASN A 102 -18.25 1.32 19.42
C ASN A 102 -19.44 0.86 18.57
N ALA A 103 -20.00 1.75 17.74
CA ALA A 103 -21.04 1.38 16.80
C ALA A 103 -20.56 0.35 15.75
N ALA A 104 -19.27 0.35 15.41
CA ALA A 104 -18.66 -0.61 14.49
C ALA A 104 -18.30 -1.95 15.15
N SER A 105 -18.02 -1.99 16.46
CA SER A 105 -17.61 -3.21 17.19
C SER A 105 -18.67 -4.30 17.18
N ARG A 106 -19.94 -3.97 16.95
CA ARG A 106 -20.99 -4.98 16.73
C ARG A 106 -20.67 -5.96 15.60
N TYR A 107 -19.89 -5.54 14.60
CA TYR A 107 -19.49 -6.39 13.47
C TYR A 107 -18.49 -7.47 13.87
N GLU A 108 -17.74 -7.28 14.96
CA GLU A 108 -16.81 -8.27 15.49
C GLU A 108 -17.54 -9.52 15.99
N ASN A 109 -18.75 -9.34 16.56
CA ASN A 109 -19.57 -10.47 17.03
C ASN A 109 -19.97 -11.41 15.89
N GLY A 110 -20.10 -10.87 14.67
CA GLY A 110 -20.44 -11.62 13.48
C GLY A 110 -19.24 -11.95 12.57
N ALA A 111 -18.01 -11.65 12.96
CA ALA A 111 -16.84 -11.70 12.08
C ALA A 111 -16.59 -13.08 11.46
N ALA A 112 -16.76 -14.17 12.24
CA ALA A 112 -16.62 -15.53 11.73
C ALA A 112 -17.65 -15.85 10.64
N ILE A 113 -18.89 -15.41 10.86
CA ILE A 113 -19.98 -15.57 9.87
C ILE A 113 -19.71 -14.72 8.64
N TYR A 114 -19.20 -13.51 8.82
CA TYR A 114 -18.84 -12.62 7.71
C TYR A 114 -17.73 -13.22 6.85
N ARG A 115 -16.71 -13.85 7.44
CA ARG A 115 -15.68 -14.59 6.71
C ARG A 115 -16.29 -15.70 5.87
N ARG A 116 -17.20 -16.50 6.45
CA ARG A 116 -17.89 -17.56 5.72
C ARG A 116 -18.72 -17.03 4.54
N ILE A 117 -19.44 -15.92 4.74
CA ILE A 117 -20.16 -15.23 3.67
C ILE A 117 -19.21 -14.80 2.53
N ASN A 118 -18.02 -14.28 2.86
CA ASN A 118 -17.04 -13.88 1.86
C ASN A 118 -16.43 -15.10 1.15
N GLU A 119 -16.15 -16.19 1.84
CA GLU A 119 -15.69 -17.44 1.22
C GLU A 119 -16.68 -17.97 0.17
N LEU A 120 -17.97 -17.97 0.51
CA LEU A 120 -19.02 -18.37 -0.45
C LEU A 120 -19.08 -17.45 -1.68
N LYS A 121 -18.95 -16.14 -1.46
CA LYS A 121 -18.88 -15.17 -2.56
C LYS A 121 -17.64 -15.38 -3.44
N GLN A 122 -16.48 -15.63 -2.82
CA GLN A 122 -15.24 -15.90 -3.54
C GLN A 122 -15.31 -17.24 -4.29
N ASP A 123 -15.90 -18.29 -3.70
CA ASP A 123 -16.14 -19.54 -4.40
C ASP A 123 -17.01 -19.32 -5.67
N ARG A 124 -18.06 -18.53 -5.53
CA ARG A 124 -18.92 -18.17 -6.67
C ARG A 124 -18.16 -17.38 -7.74
N ILE A 125 -17.28 -16.46 -7.37
CA ILE A 125 -16.44 -15.72 -8.30
C ILE A 125 -15.47 -16.67 -8.99
N ARG A 126 -14.79 -17.54 -8.26
CA ARG A 126 -13.87 -18.54 -8.81
C ARG A 126 -14.55 -19.44 -9.84
N ARG A 127 -15.74 -19.95 -9.54
CA ARG A 127 -16.53 -20.80 -10.47
C ARG A 127 -16.98 -20.05 -11.73
N SER A 128 -17.08 -18.73 -11.70
CA SER A 128 -17.48 -17.88 -12.83
C SER A 128 -16.30 -17.24 -13.56
N SER A 129 -15.07 -17.45 -13.10
CA SER A 129 -13.82 -16.96 -13.70
C SER A 129 -13.06 -18.13 -14.35
N LEU A 130 -11.94 -17.82 -14.95
CA LEU A 130 -10.98 -18.84 -15.40
C LEU A 130 -10.43 -19.60 -14.19
N SER A 131 -10.17 -20.90 -14.35
CA SER A 131 -9.35 -21.65 -13.42
C SER A 131 -7.90 -21.12 -13.43
N GLU A 132 -7.14 -21.42 -12.38
CA GLU A 132 -5.72 -21.00 -12.31
C GLU A 132 -4.94 -21.51 -13.53
N ALA A 133 -5.14 -22.77 -13.93
CA ALA A 133 -4.46 -23.37 -15.08
C ALA A 133 -4.85 -22.69 -16.40
N GLU A 134 -6.14 -22.40 -16.63
CA GLU A 134 -6.60 -21.68 -17.85
C GLU A 134 -6.07 -20.25 -17.86
N ALA A 135 -6.05 -19.56 -16.71
CA ALA A 135 -5.52 -18.21 -16.60
C ALA A 135 -4.01 -18.20 -16.89
N GLU A 136 -3.24 -19.08 -16.26
CA GLU A 136 -1.79 -19.18 -16.45
C GLU A 136 -1.41 -19.49 -17.91
N GLN A 137 -2.13 -20.44 -18.55
CA GLN A 137 -1.89 -20.76 -19.95
C GLN A 137 -2.15 -19.56 -20.88
N LEU A 138 -3.26 -18.87 -20.68
CA LEU A 138 -3.61 -17.70 -21.51
C LEU A 138 -2.69 -16.53 -21.23
N ASP A 139 -2.39 -16.24 -19.96
CA ASP A 139 -1.52 -15.14 -19.57
C ASP A 139 -0.09 -15.36 -20.07
N THR A 140 0.46 -16.58 -19.97
CA THR A 140 1.78 -16.93 -20.55
C THR A 140 1.81 -16.71 -22.05
N ARG A 141 0.80 -17.17 -22.79
CA ARG A 141 0.72 -16.98 -24.26
C ARG A 141 0.59 -15.50 -24.63
N ILE A 142 -0.17 -14.73 -23.88
CA ILE A 142 -0.34 -13.28 -24.10
C ILE A 142 0.95 -12.53 -23.79
N GLU A 143 1.64 -12.86 -22.72
CA GLU A 143 2.91 -12.22 -22.33
C GLU A 143 4.03 -12.52 -23.33
N ASP A 144 4.20 -13.79 -23.75
CA ASP A 144 5.16 -14.17 -24.76
C ASP A 144 4.91 -13.46 -26.11
N LEU A 145 3.65 -13.37 -26.51
CA LEU A 145 3.30 -12.67 -27.75
C LEU A 145 3.52 -11.16 -27.64
N ARG A 146 3.22 -10.56 -26.50
CA ARG A 146 3.51 -9.14 -26.20
C ARG A 146 5.01 -8.87 -26.22
N PHE A 147 5.79 -9.77 -25.65
CA PHE A 147 7.26 -9.65 -25.64
C PHE A 147 7.81 -9.69 -27.07
N ARG A 148 7.46 -10.71 -27.87
CA ARG A 148 7.88 -10.83 -29.27
C ARG A 148 7.45 -9.64 -30.13
N ARG A 149 6.23 -9.12 -29.90
CA ARG A 149 5.73 -7.92 -30.57
C ARG A 149 6.60 -6.70 -30.21
N ALA A 150 6.97 -6.55 -28.94
CA ALA A 150 7.79 -5.44 -28.48
C ALA A 150 9.21 -5.51 -29.08
N GLU A 151 9.82 -6.69 -29.14
CA GLU A 151 11.11 -6.89 -29.80
C GLU A 151 11.05 -6.54 -31.29
N THR A 152 10.02 -7.03 -32.01
CA THR A 152 9.81 -6.74 -33.42
C THR A 152 9.61 -5.24 -33.66
N TYR A 153 8.89 -4.56 -32.76
CA TYR A 153 8.68 -3.11 -32.82
C TYR A 153 9.98 -2.35 -32.58
N ASN A 154 10.80 -2.75 -31.60
CA ASN A 154 12.08 -2.17 -31.32
C ASN A 154 13.03 -2.34 -32.52
N LEU A 155 13.07 -3.55 -33.10
CA LEU A 155 13.84 -3.82 -34.32
C LEU A 155 13.39 -2.91 -35.48
N LYS A 156 12.10 -2.71 -35.66
CA LYS A 156 11.57 -1.78 -36.66
C LYS A 156 12.05 -0.36 -36.49
N LEU A 157 12.26 0.11 -35.25
CA LEU A 157 12.76 1.47 -34.97
C LEU A 157 14.24 1.65 -35.32
N THR A 158 15.04 0.58 -35.44
CA THR A 158 16.45 0.63 -35.78
C THR A 158 16.73 0.63 -37.29
N ILE A 159 15.72 0.38 -38.13
CA ILE A 159 15.84 0.29 -39.57
C ILE A 159 15.76 1.65 -40.24
N ASP A 160 16.67 1.91 -41.17
CA ASP A 160 16.67 3.11 -42.03
C ASP A 160 15.59 2.97 -43.13
N PRO A 161 14.51 3.80 -43.08
CA PRO A 161 13.41 3.69 -44.03
C PRO A 161 13.80 3.94 -45.47
N SER A 162 14.94 4.57 -45.74
CA SER A 162 15.41 4.91 -47.10
C SER A 162 16.13 3.73 -47.75
N LYS A 163 16.72 2.83 -46.95
CA LYS A 163 17.57 1.73 -47.42
C LYS A 163 16.89 0.36 -47.38
N GLU A 164 16.00 0.12 -46.46
CA GLU A 164 15.45 -1.21 -46.17
C GLU A 164 13.89 -1.21 -46.17
N LYS A 165 13.26 -0.66 -47.22
CA LYS A 165 11.82 -0.54 -47.35
C LYS A 165 11.04 -1.85 -47.24
N GLU A 166 11.56 -2.94 -47.83
CA GLU A 166 10.90 -4.26 -47.80
C GLU A 166 10.91 -4.86 -46.42
N ARG A 167 12.05 -4.84 -45.75
CA ARG A 167 12.19 -5.32 -44.37
C ARG A 167 11.28 -4.57 -43.39
N LEU A 168 11.10 -3.26 -43.62
CA LEU A 168 10.19 -2.42 -42.81
C LEU A 168 8.71 -2.79 -43.03
N LYS A 169 8.33 -3.21 -44.26
CA LYS A 169 7.01 -3.74 -44.57
C LYS A 169 6.78 -5.09 -43.92
N GLU A 170 7.75 -6.01 -43.97
CA GLU A 170 7.69 -7.34 -43.34
C GLU A 170 7.51 -7.23 -41.82
N LEU A 171 8.30 -6.39 -41.14
CA LEU A 171 8.17 -6.17 -39.71
C LEU A 171 6.82 -5.55 -39.34
N SER A 172 6.33 -4.60 -40.18
CA SER A 172 5.02 -3.99 -39.99
C SER A 172 3.88 -5.00 -40.14
N HIS A 173 4.01 -5.93 -41.11
CA HIS A 173 3.06 -7.01 -41.31
C HIS A 173 3.10 -8.01 -40.14
N SER A 174 4.30 -8.36 -39.68
CA SER A 174 4.48 -9.24 -38.51
C SER A 174 3.86 -8.63 -37.24
N ILE A 175 4.06 -7.35 -36.99
CA ILE A 175 3.45 -6.66 -35.85
C ILE A 175 1.92 -6.70 -35.96
N LYS A 176 1.36 -6.43 -37.14
CA LYS A 176 -0.09 -6.48 -37.38
C LYS A 176 -0.66 -7.87 -37.12
N LYS A 177 0.04 -8.93 -37.56
CA LYS A 177 -0.34 -10.31 -37.32
C LYS A 177 -0.35 -10.64 -35.82
N MET A 178 0.70 -10.21 -35.07
CA MET A 178 0.74 -10.38 -33.63
C MET A 178 -0.37 -9.57 -32.91
N ASP A 179 -0.75 -8.40 -33.39
CA ASP A 179 -1.88 -7.63 -32.86
C ASP A 179 -3.23 -8.35 -33.08
N GLU A 180 -3.40 -9.00 -34.23
CA GLU A 180 -4.56 -9.82 -34.53
C GLU A 180 -4.62 -11.08 -33.65
N GLU A 181 -3.47 -11.74 -33.43
CA GLU A 181 -3.35 -12.90 -32.53
C GLU A 181 -3.63 -12.51 -31.06
N LEU A 182 -3.09 -11.38 -30.58
CA LEU A 182 -3.40 -10.85 -29.25
C LEU A 182 -4.90 -10.62 -29.06
N LYS A 183 -5.54 -10.03 -30.05
CA LYS A 183 -6.99 -9.81 -30.01
C LYS A 183 -7.76 -11.13 -29.96
N GLN A 184 -7.32 -12.14 -30.72
CA GLN A 184 -7.93 -13.47 -30.68
C GLN A 184 -7.82 -14.11 -29.29
N LEU A 185 -6.64 -14.04 -28.64
CA LEU A 185 -6.42 -14.56 -27.30
C LEU A 185 -7.28 -13.82 -26.24
N GLU A 186 -7.41 -12.51 -26.36
CA GLU A 186 -8.29 -11.72 -25.48
C GLU A 186 -9.77 -12.06 -25.68
N ASP A 187 -10.18 -12.33 -26.90
CA ASP A 187 -11.55 -12.76 -27.22
C ASP A 187 -11.80 -14.21 -26.78
N GLU A 188 -10.81 -15.11 -26.90
CA GLU A 188 -10.85 -16.47 -26.33
C GLU A 188 -11.07 -16.40 -24.81
N ARG A 189 -10.26 -15.57 -24.10
CA ARG A 189 -10.42 -15.32 -22.66
C ARG A 189 -11.85 -14.89 -22.30
N LYS A 190 -12.40 -13.92 -23.03
CA LYS A 190 -13.76 -13.44 -22.80
C LYS A 190 -14.82 -14.52 -23.02
N LYS A 191 -14.66 -15.33 -24.09
CA LYS A 191 -15.58 -16.43 -24.42
C LYS A 191 -15.55 -17.51 -23.34
N THR A 192 -14.38 -17.91 -22.86
CA THR A 192 -14.22 -18.90 -21.79
C THR A 192 -14.87 -18.42 -20.48
N ILE A 193 -14.61 -17.17 -20.09
CA ILE A 193 -15.27 -16.55 -18.92
C ILE A 193 -16.79 -16.51 -19.11
N ALA A 194 -17.28 -16.19 -20.30
CA ALA A 194 -18.72 -16.17 -20.59
C ALA A 194 -19.33 -17.57 -20.49
N ALA A 195 -18.62 -18.60 -20.96
CA ALA A 195 -19.05 -20.00 -20.87
C ALA A 195 -19.14 -20.47 -19.40
N HIS A 196 -18.12 -20.16 -18.57
CA HIS A 196 -18.15 -20.48 -17.13
C HIS A 196 -19.30 -19.77 -16.42
N LYS A 197 -19.53 -18.48 -16.70
CA LYS A 197 -20.67 -17.72 -16.16
C LYS A 197 -22.01 -18.34 -16.57
N GLN A 198 -22.14 -18.80 -17.82
CA GLN A 198 -23.37 -19.44 -18.33
C GLN A 198 -23.56 -20.81 -17.68
N ALA A 199 -22.52 -21.64 -17.58
CA ALA A 199 -22.56 -22.92 -16.90
C ALA A 199 -23.02 -22.78 -15.44
N MET A 200 -22.43 -21.81 -14.71
CA MET A 200 -22.81 -21.51 -13.33
C MET A 200 -24.28 -21.03 -13.24
N ARG A 201 -24.76 -20.22 -14.18
CA ARG A 201 -26.18 -19.79 -14.22
C ARG A 201 -27.13 -20.96 -14.41
N ASN A 202 -26.75 -21.93 -15.22
CA ASN A 202 -27.55 -23.11 -15.56
C ASN A 202 -27.52 -24.18 -14.45
N ASP A 203 -26.54 -24.11 -13.50
CA ASP A 203 -26.49 -25.03 -12.38
C ASP A 203 -27.53 -24.64 -11.31
N ALA A 204 -28.76 -25.13 -11.51
CA ALA A 204 -29.88 -24.85 -10.63
C ALA A 204 -29.65 -25.37 -9.19
N ALA A 205 -29.00 -26.53 -9.05
CA ALA A 205 -28.72 -27.12 -7.74
C ALA A 205 -27.75 -26.24 -6.94
N TYR A 206 -26.64 -25.85 -7.54
CA TYR A 206 -25.68 -24.90 -6.93
C TYR A 206 -26.34 -23.57 -6.56
N ASN A 207 -27.09 -22.98 -7.48
CA ASN A 207 -27.73 -21.68 -7.26
C ASN A 207 -28.75 -21.72 -6.11
N THR A 208 -29.52 -22.79 -6.01
CA THR A 208 -30.47 -22.98 -4.89
C THR A 208 -29.73 -23.10 -3.57
N ARG A 209 -28.71 -24.00 -3.50
CA ARG A 209 -27.88 -24.18 -2.32
C ARG A 209 -27.19 -22.87 -1.88
N PHE A 210 -26.58 -22.16 -2.84
CA PHE A 210 -25.93 -20.87 -2.57
C PHE A 210 -26.91 -19.86 -1.99
N LYS A 211 -28.12 -19.71 -2.58
CA LYS A 211 -29.15 -18.79 -2.09
C LYS A 211 -29.58 -19.11 -0.66
N THR A 212 -29.83 -20.40 -0.38
CA THR A 212 -30.26 -20.86 0.93
C THR A 212 -29.19 -20.63 1.99
N GLU A 213 -27.94 -21.04 1.72
CA GLU A 213 -26.81 -20.86 2.65
C GLU A 213 -26.53 -19.37 2.88
N MET A 214 -26.54 -18.54 1.84
CA MET A 214 -26.39 -17.10 1.95
C MET A 214 -27.49 -16.43 2.78
N ALA A 215 -28.75 -16.88 2.63
CA ALA A 215 -29.87 -16.35 3.42
C ALA A 215 -29.70 -16.69 4.90
N GLN A 216 -29.36 -17.95 5.21
CA GLN A 216 -29.12 -18.43 6.56
C GLN A 216 -27.97 -17.68 7.24
N LEU A 217 -26.79 -17.61 6.57
CA LEU A 217 -25.64 -16.89 7.11
C LEU A 217 -25.91 -15.40 7.28
N THR A 218 -26.69 -14.78 6.37
CA THR A 218 -27.05 -13.37 6.50
C THR A 218 -27.96 -13.12 7.71
N ALA A 219 -28.90 -14.03 7.98
CA ALA A 219 -29.73 -13.97 9.17
C ALA A 219 -28.91 -14.12 10.46
N GLN A 220 -28.08 -15.16 10.53
CA GLN A 220 -27.16 -15.38 11.65
C GLN A 220 -26.20 -14.20 11.88
N TYR A 221 -25.67 -13.59 10.81
CA TYR A 221 -24.83 -12.41 10.91
C TYR A 221 -25.55 -11.22 11.52
N ARG A 222 -26.80 -10.98 11.12
CA ARG A 222 -27.63 -9.90 11.71
C ARG A 222 -27.90 -10.13 13.19
N GLU A 223 -28.21 -11.37 13.58
CA GLU A 223 -28.44 -11.74 14.96
C GLU A 223 -27.17 -11.58 15.80
N ALA A 224 -26.02 -12.04 15.32
CA ALA A 224 -24.73 -11.86 16.00
C ALA A 224 -24.39 -10.36 16.15
N CYS A 225 -24.62 -9.55 15.13
CA CYS A 225 -24.39 -8.09 15.19
C CYS A 225 -25.38 -7.34 16.09
N ALA A 226 -26.50 -7.96 16.49
CA ALA A 226 -27.45 -7.39 17.43
C ALA A 226 -27.04 -7.59 18.89
N GLN A 227 -26.10 -8.51 19.17
CA GLN A 227 -25.59 -8.76 20.50
C GLN A 227 -24.84 -7.54 21.05
N PRO A 228 -24.90 -7.28 22.37
CA PRO A 228 -24.21 -6.17 22.98
C PRO A 228 -22.69 -6.27 22.83
N VAL A 229 -22.03 -5.15 22.73
CA VAL A 229 -20.56 -5.04 22.68
C VAL A 229 -20.02 -5.18 24.11
N SER A 230 -18.98 -6.00 24.30
CA SER A 230 -18.37 -6.20 25.62
C SER A 230 -17.64 -4.94 26.11
N ALA A 231 -17.52 -4.79 27.43
CA ALA A 231 -16.83 -3.68 28.07
C ALA A 231 -15.35 -3.58 27.64
N ASP A 232 -14.66 -4.71 27.44
CA ASP A 232 -13.27 -4.76 27.01
C ASP A 232 -13.10 -4.16 25.59
N LYS A 233 -14.02 -4.45 24.67
CA LYS A 233 -14.02 -3.87 23.33
C LYS A 233 -14.25 -2.36 23.39
N ILE A 234 -15.11 -1.89 24.28
CA ILE A 234 -15.38 -0.45 24.48
C ILE A 234 -14.12 0.26 25.00
N ALA A 235 -13.45 -0.32 26.01
CA ALA A 235 -12.20 0.23 26.56
C ALA A 235 -11.07 0.27 25.51
N ARG A 236 -10.89 -0.82 24.77
CA ARG A 236 -9.94 -0.87 23.64
C ARG A 236 -10.23 0.21 22.60
N ASN A 237 -11.50 0.41 22.25
CA ASN A 237 -11.89 1.42 21.25
C ASN A 237 -11.61 2.85 21.70
N GLU A 238 -11.58 3.10 23.00
CA GLU A 238 -11.15 4.39 23.54
C GLU A 238 -9.67 4.65 23.26
N ILE A 239 -8.81 3.64 23.47
CA ILE A 239 -7.38 3.71 23.14
C ILE A 239 -7.21 3.94 21.63
N ILE A 240 -7.87 3.16 20.78
CA ILE A 240 -7.81 3.32 19.32
C ILE A 240 -8.30 4.71 18.89
N ALA A 241 -9.32 5.26 19.53
CA ALA A 241 -9.80 6.61 19.21
C ALA A 241 -8.77 7.69 19.54
N LYS A 242 -8.00 7.54 20.63
CA LYS A 242 -6.88 8.41 20.99
C LYS A 242 -5.75 8.27 19.97
N GLU A 243 -5.39 7.04 19.60
CA GLU A 243 -4.36 6.75 18.58
C GLU A 243 -4.71 7.37 17.22
N ILE A 244 -5.96 7.22 16.76
CA ILE A 244 -6.44 7.85 15.52
C ILE A 244 -6.30 9.36 15.61
N TYR A 245 -6.76 9.96 16.70
CA TYR A 245 -6.71 11.41 16.85
C TYR A 245 -5.28 11.95 16.86
N LEU A 246 -4.38 11.32 17.63
CA LEU A 246 -2.97 11.66 17.71
C LEU A 246 -2.27 11.53 16.34
N SER A 247 -2.56 10.45 15.61
CA SER A 247 -1.95 10.20 14.28
C SER A 247 -2.30 11.28 13.24
N VAL A 248 -3.45 11.92 13.37
CA VAL A 248 -3.90 12.97 12.44
C VAL A 248 -3.76 14.39 12.97
N GLY A 249 -3.27 14.56 14.20
CA GLY A 249 -3.20 15.84 14.91
C GLY A 249 -2.45 16.95 14.16
N ARG A 250 -1.47 16.58 13.34
CA ARG A 250 -0.62 17.47 12.53
C ARG A 250 -1.28 18.00 11.26
N TYR A 251 -2.43 17.47 10.83
CA TYR A 251 -3.13 17.92 9.64
C TYR A 251 -4.02 19.15 9.94
N ASN A 252 -4.28 19.98 8.92
CA ASN A 252 -5.28 21.04 9.04
C ASN A 252 -6.70 20.43 9.22
N VAL A 253 -7.66 21.24 9.69
CA VAL A 253 -8.99 20.76 10.12
C VAL A 253 -9.70 19.94 9.04
N ALA A 254 -9.72 20.41 7.78
CA ALA A 254 -10.41 19.71 6.69
C ALA A 254 -9.76 18.36 6.35
N LYS A 255 -8.44 18.32 6.23
CA LYS A 255 -7.68 17.07 5.99
C LYS A 255 -7.80 16.11 7.19
N ARG A 256 -7.81 16.64 8.42
CA ARG A 256 -7.96 15.85 9.64
C ARG A 256 -9.28 15.11 9.67
N ILE A 257 -10.41 15.77 9.36
CA ILE A 257 -11.73 15.14 9.33
C ILE A 257 -11.76 14.00 8.31
N LYS A 258 -11.23 14.21 7.11
CA LYS A 258 -11.14 13.16 6.08
C LYS A 258 -10.29 11.98 6.58
N ALA A 259 -9.09 12.24 7.08
CA ALA A 259 -8.18 11.21 7.58
C ALA A 259 -8.78 10.40 8.73
N ILE A 260 -9.47 11.04 9.69
CA ILE A 260 -10.20 10.34 10.75
C ILE A 260 -11.23 9.39 10.16
N ASN A 261 -12.06 9.85 9.21
CA ASN A 261 -13.09 9.00 8.63
C ASN A 261 -12.49 7.82 7.85
N ASP A 262 -11.36 8.03 7.16
CA ASP A 262 -10.68 6.96 6.43
C ASP A 262 -10.08 5.93 7.39
N LEU A 263 -9.43 6.36 8.48
CA LEU A 263 -8.93 5.46 9.53
C LEU A 263 -10.05 4.68 10.23
N VAL A 264 -11.16 5.34 10.56
CA VAL A 264 -12.33 4.66 11.13
C VAL A 264 -12.88 3.60 10.18
N LYS A 265 -12.87 3.82 8.85
CA LYS A 265 -13.26 2.80 7.87
C LYS A 265 -12.31 1.60 7.87
N VAL A 266 -11.00 1.85 7.96
CA VAL A 266 -9.98 0.78 8.02
C VAL A 266 -10.18 -0.07 9.26
N VAL A 267 -10.29 0.55 10.44
CA VAL A 267 -10.57 -0.16 11.71
C VAL A 267 -11.89 -0.93 11.65
N ARG A 268 -12.95 -0.34 11.09
CA ARG A 268 -14.22 -1.03 10.89
C ARG A 268 -14.09 -2.25 9.97
N SER A 269 -13.25 -2.17 8.93
CA SER A 269 -12.97 -3.32 8.06
C SER A 269 -12.24 -4.43 8.81
N ALA A 270 -11.25 -4.07 9.63
CA ALA A 270 -10.54 -5.01 10.50
C ALA A 270 -11.49 -5.72 11.47
N MET A 271 -12.40 -4.97 12.13
CA MET A 271 -13.44 -5.52 13.01
C MET A 271 -14.36 -6.51 12.28
N LYS A 272 -14.78 -6.20 11.06
CA LYS A 272 -15.61 -7.11 10.24
C LYS A 272 -14.89 -8.40 9.87
N ASN A 273 -13.59 -8.32 9.61
CA ASN A 273 -12.76 -9.47 9.28
C ASN A 273 -12.31 -10.25 10.50
N GLY A 274 -12.63 -9.77 11.72
CA GLY A 274 -12.31 -10.42 12.98
C GLY A 274 -10.81 -10.41 13.28
N LEU A 275 -10.11 -9.34 12.92
CA LEU A 275 -8.73 -9.12 13.34
C LEU A 275 -8.70 -8.78 14.83
N ASP A 276 -7.73 -9.33 15.56
CA ASP A 276 -7.59 -9.02 16.99
C ASP A 276 -6.95 -7.64 17.19
N LEU A 277 -7.79 -6.66 17.41
CA LEU A 277 -7.34 -5.28 17.65
C LEU A 277 -6.81 -5.05 19.09
N ASN A 278 -6.82 -6.05 19.98
CA ASN A 278 -6.11 -5.98 21.26
C ASN A 278 -4.62 -6.21 21.04
N ASP A 279 -4.26 -7.04 20.07
CA ASP A 279 -2.87 -7.26 19.70
C ASP A 279 -2.28 -6.01 19.01
N ASP A 280 -1.14 -5.58 19.53
CA ASP A 280 -0.46 -4.35 19.09
C ASP A 280 0.17 -4.48 17.70
N ALA A 281 0.66 -5.68 17.35
CA ALA A 281 1.20 -5.98 16.02
C ALA A 281 0.09 -5.92 14.98
N THR A 282 -1.06 -6.56 15.24
CA THR A 282 -2.25 -6.50 14.38
C THR A 282 -2.77 -5.07 14.20
N ARG A 283 -2.79 -4.24 15.27
CA ARG A 283 -3.11 -2.82 15.13
C ARG A 283 -2.10 -2.09 14.27
N THR A 284 -0.81 -2.47 14.35
CA THR A 284 0.24 -1.89 13.51
C THR A 284 -0.05 -2.14 12.05
N ASP A 285 -0.35 -3.37 11.68
CA ASP A 285 -0.65 -3.74 10.30
C ASP A 285 -1.93 -3.06 9.79
N VAL A 286 -2.96 -2.95 10.63
CA VAL A 286 -4.20 -2.22 10.29
C VAL A 286 -3.94 -0.74 9.95
N PHE A 287 -2.95 -0.12 10.62
CA PHE A 287 -2.57 1.28 10.38
C PHE A 287 -1.38 1.43 9.43
N ASP A 288 -0.95 0.39 8.72
CA ASP A 288 0.23 0.43 7.84
C ASP A 288 0.15 1.50 6.74
N ASP A 289 -1.05 1.84 6.27
CA ASP A 289 -1.26 2.93 5.29
C ASP A 289 -1.06 4.35 5.85
N VAL A 290 -0.77 4.49 7.15
CA VAL A 290 -0.59 5.79 7.81
C VAL A 290 0.89 6.12 7.94
N ALA A 291 1.31 7.23 7.32
CA ALA A 291 2.71 7.67 7.38
C ALA A 291 3.21 7.97 8.80
N PHE A 292 2.31 8.42 9.68
CA PHE A 292 2.63 8.78 11.08
C PHE A 292 1.60 8.12 11.98
N ARG A 293 1.88 6.93 12.42
CA ARG A 293 1.05 6.22 13.38
C ARG A 293 1.49 6.56 14.79
N VAL A 294 0.56 6.96 15.64
CA VAL A 294 0.83 7.21 17.04
C VAL A 294 0.19 6.14 17.90
N ARG A 295 0.98 5.50 18.76
CA ARG A 295 0.53 4.63 19.84
C ARG A 295 0.26 5.49 21.06
N PHE A 296 -0.90 5.31 21.68
CA PHE A 296 -1.22 5.95 22.94
C PHE A 296 -0.35 5.39 24.08
N LEU A 297 0.21 6.25 24.91
CA LEU A 297 0.98 5.86 26.08
C LEU A 297 0.21 6.17 27.36
N ASP A 298 -0.07 7.46 27.60
CA ASP A 298 -0.75 7.93 28.78
C ASP A 298 -1.48 9.25 28.53
N GLU A 299 -2.26 9.68 29.50
CA GLU A 299 -2.89 11.00 29.51
C GLU A 299 -2.96 11.56 30.95
N ASN A 300 -2.93 12.88 31.03
CA ASN A 300 -3.23 13.63 32.23
C ASN A 300 -4.24 14.77 31.92
N GLU A 301 -4.52 15.62 32.92
CA GLU A 301 -5.49 16.71 32.72
C GLU A 301 -5.10 17.68 31.61
N GLU A 302 -3.80 17.91 31.38
CA GLU A 302 -3.28 18.88 30.42
C GLU A 302 -2.97 18.29 29.04
N ARG A 303 -2.52 17.03 28.98
CA ARG A 303 -1.91 16.45 27.78
C ARG A 303 -2.31 15.00 27.55
N ILE A 304 -2.37 14.63 26.29
CA ILE A 304 -2.44 13.26 25.81
C ILE A 304 -1.10 12.96 25.13
N HIS A 305 -0.46 11.88 25.57
CA HIS A 305 0.89 11.51 25.17
C HIS A 305 0.89 10.20 24.37
N GLY A 306 1.72 10.14 23.34
CA GLY A 306 1.87 8.95 22.52
C GLY A 306 3.24 8.90 21.86
N THR A 307 3.62 7.73 21.37
CA THR A 307 4.82 7.53 20.57
C THR A 307 4.48 7.30 19.10
N CYS A 308 5.18 8.01 18.23
CA CYS A 308 4.93 7.98 16.79
C CYS A 308 5.85 6.97 16.08
N VAL A 309 5.27 6.08 15.32
CA VAL A 309 5.96 5.24 14.35
C VAL A 309 5.85 5.92 12.98
N ILE A 310 6.98 6.14 12.31
CA ILE A 310 7.05 6.84 11.03
C ILE A 310 7.27 5.82 9.91
N ASN A 311 6.30 5.69 9.00
CA ASN A 311 6.46 4.87 7.80
C ASN A 311 6.85 5.78 6.61
N LEU A 312 8.13 5.76 6.24
CA LEU A 312 8.68 6.58 5.16
C LEU A 312 8.08 6.22 3.80
N ALA A 313 7.69 4.97 3.58
CA ALA A 313 7.06 4.52 2.34
C ALA A 313 5.70 5.19 2.07
N LYS A 314 5.04 5.69 3.11
CA LYS A 314 3.70 6.32 3.05
C LYS A 314 3.74 7.85 3.12
N LEU A 315 4.93 8.47 3.18
CA LEU A 315 5.09 9.92 3.19
C LEU A 315 4.77 10.51 1.82
N LYS A 316 3.65 11.22 1.72
CA LYS A 316 3.15 11.80 0.45
C LYS A 316 3.41 13.31 0.31
N TYR A 317 3.70 14.01 1.39
CA TYR A 317 3.79 15.47 1.38
C TYR A 317 5.22 15.96 1.56
N ALA A 318 5.66 16.88 0.71
CA ALA A 318 6.98 17.51 0.80
C ALA A 318 7.26 18.11 2.20
N LYS A 319 6.23 18.68 2.85
CA LYS A 319 6.34 19.25 4.21
C LYS A 319 6.70 18.21 5.27
N ASP A 320 6.27 16.97 5.11
CA ASP A 320 6.61 15.89 6.06
C ASP A 320 8.08 15.47 5.89
N TRP A 321 8.57 15.45 4.63
CA TRP A 321 9.96 15.17 4.34
C TRP A 321 10.93 16.25 4.84
N THR A 322 10.55 17.53 4.95
CA THR A 322 11.42 18.61 5.47
C THR A 322 11.83 18.41 6.92
N ARG A 323 11.11 17.60 7.68
CA ARG A 323 11.46 17.26 9.06
C ARG A 323 12.49 16.13 9.15
N ILE A 324 12.64 15.36 8.09
CA ILE A 324 13.46 14.14 8.02
C ILE A 324 14.73 14.43 7.22
N ARG A 325 14.60 14.97 6.01
CA ARG A 325 15.72 15.29 5.12
C ARG A 325 16.61 16.37 5.71
N GLY A 326 17.93 16.15 5.66
CA GLY A 326 18.95 17.07 6.14
C GLY A 326 19.03 17.21 7.66
N ARG A 327 18.05 16.66 8.40
CA ARG A 327 18.02 16.67 9.87
C ARG A 327 18.27 15.30 10.46
N ARG A 328 17.65 14.27 9.92
CA ARG A 328 17.71 12.88 10.39
C ARG A 328 18.31 11.94 9.36
N ILE A 329 17.99 12.15 8.09
CA ILE A 329 18.53 11.40 6.95
C ILE A 329 19.25 12.40 6.04
N ALA A 330 20.56 12.27 5.90
CA ALA A 330 21.38 13.02 4.97
C ALA A 330 21.80 12.11 3.81
N THR A 331 21.84 12.66 2.59
CA THR A 331 22.23 11.93 1.39
C THR A 331 23.45 12.62 0.76
N VAL A 332 24.48 11.83 0.50
CA VAL A 332 25.64 12.27 -0.28
C VAL A 332 25.51 11.71 -1.69
N PHE A 333 25.51 12.60 -2.69
CA PHE A 333 25.35 12.20 -4.09
C PHE A 333 26.70 11.83 -4.70
N GLN A 334 26.67 10.87 -5.62
CA GLN A 334 27.87 10.43 -6.35
C GLN A 334 28.45 11.51 -7.24
N ASP A 335 27.59 12.31 -7.88
CA ASP A 335 27.98 13.42 -8.76
C ASP A 335 27.61 14.77 -8.11
N PRO A 336 28.60 15.52 -7.57
CA PRO A 336 28.36 16.82 -6.96
C PRO A 336 27.88 17.88 -7.97
N MET A 337 28.21 17.73 -9.25
CA MET A 337 27.82 18.70 -10.30
C MET A 337 26.31 18.73 -10.53
N THR A 338 25.64 17.58 -10.45
CA THR A 338 24.18 17.50 -10.58
C THR A 338 23.44 17.86 -9.30
N SER A 339 24.14 17.95 -8.17
CA SER A 339 23.56 18.25 -6.84
C SER A 339 23.50 19.76 -6.57
N LEU A 340 24.32 20.55 -7.25
CA LEU A 340 24.38 21.99 -7.10
C LEU A 340 23.57 22.69 -8.18
N ASN A 341 22.92 23.80 -7.82
CA ASN A 341 22.24 24.64 -8.80
C ASN A 341 23.28 25.46 -9.57
N PRO A 342 23.48 25.26 -10.89
CA PRO A 342 24.54 25.94 -11.66
C PRO A 342 24.33 27.46 -11.81
N ILE A 343 23.12 27.97 -11.53
CA ILE A 343 22.76 29.39 -11.67
C ILE A 343 23.09 30.18 -10.37
N ILE A 344 23.18 29.46 -9.21
CA ILE A 344 23.41 30.08 -7.90
C ILE A 344 24.83 29.82 -7.46
N THR A 345 25.54 30.89 -7.01
CA THR A 345 26.91 30.73 -6.49
C THR A 345 26.96 29.78 -5.30
N ILE A 346 28.04 28.99 -5.18
CA ILE A 346 28.23 28.00 -4.11
C ILE A 346 28.09 28.63 -2.73
N GLY A 347 28.66 29.85 -2.53
CA GLY A 347 28.53 30.56 -1.27
C GLY A 347 27.08 30.85 -0.88
N LYS A 348 26.23 31.26 -1.82
CA LYS A 348 24.80 31.48 -1.56
C LYS A 348 24.06 30.19 -1.26
N GLN A 349 24.42 29.07 -1.94
CA GLN A 349 23.81 27.77 -1.65
C GLN A 349 24.16 27.29 -0.25
N ILE A 350 25.41 27.42 0.18
CA ILE A 350 25.84 27.04 1.54
C ILE A 350 25.17 27.96 2.57
N SER A 351 25.18 29.27 2.36
CA SER A 351 24.58 30.22 3.31
C SER A 351 23.09 30.00 3.51
N SER A 352 22.36 29.56 2.46
CA SER A 352 20.91 29.28 2.55
C SER A 352 20.56 28.07 3.44
N ILE A 353 21.54 27.22 3.75
CA ILE A 353 21.36 26.04 4.62
C ILE A 353 21.62 26.42 6.10
N ILE A 354 22.47 27.43 6.33
CA ILE A 354 22.92 27.85 7.68
C ILE A 354 21.94 28.84 8.33
N MET A 355 21.16 29.58 7.52
CA MET A 355 20.12 30.52 7.99
C MET A 355 18.77 29.82 8.13
#